data_c9365dae3d7dd5d3d2b0f6f549a88c05
#
_entry.id   c9365dae3d7dd5d3d2b0f6f549a88c05
#
_cell.length_a   1.000
_cell.length_b   1.000
_cell.length_c   1.000
_cell.angle_alpha   90.00
_cell.angle_beta   90.00
_cell.angle_gamma   90.00
#
_symmetry.space_group_name_H-M   'P 1'
#
loop_
_entity.id
_entity.type
_entity.pdbx_description
1 polymer ?
#
loop_
_entity_poly.entity_id
_entity_poly.type
_entity_poly.pdbx_seq_one_letter_code
_entity_poly.pdbx_strand_id
1 'polypeptide(L)'
;MEKKTYKDLKDGDIVYVVDGAAAFEEFTVKIKEEYHPQMIYEEEEEKEIEELNYVLDLFYKDGTEYRYHWTQPVEKFKDAINTNDYDYFEELWGLICFFNYDDAVDYYKKSLKDLVDALDKKIDNLEQQRSKYVEILNSFE
;
A
#
# COMPACT_ATOMS: atom_id res chain seq x y z
N MET A 1 14.93 -12.89 -14.77
CA MET A 1 14.42 -13.27 -13.43
C MET A 1 12.92 -13.05 -13.40
N GLU A 2 12.21 -14.08 -13.00
CA GLU A 2 10.77 -13.93 -12.78
C GLU A 2 10.53 -13.09 -11.54
N LYS A 3 9.57 -12.18 -11.63
CA LYS A 3 9.17 -11.36 -10.49
C LYS A 3 8.39 -12.21 -9.49
N LYS A 4 8.64 -11.98 -8.21
CA LYS A 4 7.87 -12.61 -7.15
C LYS A 4 6.45 -12.08 -7.14
N THR A 5 5.52 -12.96 -6.82
CA THR A 5 4.11 -12.61 -6.64
C THR A 5 3.68 -13.04 -5.24
N TYR A 6 2.49 -12.62 -4.83
CA TYR A 6 1.95 -13.04 -3.55
C TYR A 6 1.88 -14.59 -3.41
N LYS A 7 1.85 -15.32 -4.53
CA LYS A 7 1.87 -16.78 -4.53
C LYS A 7 3.18 -17.36 -4.02
N ASP A 8 4.24 -16.58 -4.08
CA ASP A 8 5.56 -16.99 -3.62
C ASP A 8 5.74 -16.78 -2.12
N LEU A 9 4.80 -16.12 -1.45
CA LEU A 9 4.83 -15.90 -0.01
C LEU A 9 4.59 -17.19 0.74
N LYS A 10 5.35 -17.36 1.81
CA LYS A 10 5.25 -18.50 2.73
C LYS A 10 5.18 -17.99 4.15
N ASP A 11 4.62 -18.78 5.04
CA ASP A 11 4.60 -18.47 6.47
C ASP A 11 6.01 -18.16 6.96
N GLY A 12 6.15 -17.04 7.65
CA GLY A 12 7.43 -16.61 8.19
C GLY A 12 8.23 -15.69 7.28
N ASP A 13 7.79 -15.49 6.04
CA ASP A 13 8.44 -14.54 5.14
C ASP A 13 8.29 -13.12 5.66
N ILE A 14 9.24 -12.27 5.27
CA ILE A 14 9.23 -10.86 5.64
C ILE A 14 8.80 -10.05 4.43
N VAL A 15 7.90 -9.10 4.67
CA VAL A 15 7.49 -8.11 3.67
C VAL A 15 7.65 -6.71 4.26
N TYR A 16 7.82 -5.73 3.38
CA TYR A 16 7.99 -4.33 3.74
C TYR A 16 6.81 -3.54 3.20
N VAL A 17 6.01 -3.00 4.10
CA VAL A 17 4.81 -2.24 3.73
C VAL A 17 5.15 -0.77 3.70
N VAL A 18 4.85 -0.12 2.59
CA VAL A 18 5.06 1.31 2.40
C VAL A 18 3.72 1.96 2.12
N ASP A 19 3.39 2.96 2.93
CA ASP A 19 2.19 3.78 2.78
C ASP A 19 2.61 5.18 2.31
N GLY A 20 2.91 5.30 1.01
CA GLY A 20 3.42 6.55 0.44
C GLY A 20 4.60 7.10 1.23
N ALA A 21 4.49 8.36 1.67
CA ALA A 21 5.50 8.98 2.54
C ALA A 21 5.12 8.89 4.02
N ALA A 22 3.97 8.29 4.35
CA ALA A 22 3.45 8.29 5.72
C ALA A 22 4.06 7.21 6.61
N ALA A 23 4.40 6.05 6.04
CA ALA A 23 4.88 4.93 6.85
C ALA A 23 5.73 3.96 6.06
N PHE A 24 6.68 3.35 6.75
CA PHE A 24 7.51 2.24 6.28
C PHE A 24 7.62 1.25 7.43
N GLU A 25 7.16 0.01 7.22
CA GLU A 25 7.12 -0.97 8.30
C GLU A 25 7.48 -2.37 7.80
N GLU A 26 8.18 -3.12 8.63
CA GLU A 26 8.54 -4.51 8.35
C GLU A 26 7.56 -5.44 9.06
N PHE A 27 7.05 -6.43 8.32
CA PHE A 27 6.14 -7.41 8.88
C PHE A 27 6.57 -8.83 8.54
N THR A 28 6.24 -9.75 9.45
CA THR A 28 6.29 -11.19 9.19
C THR A 28 4.89 -11.64 8.76
N VAL A 29 4.80 -12.51 7.77
CA VAL A 29 3.50 -12.92 7.22
C VAL A 29 3.11 -14.32 7.70
N LYS A 30 1.80 -14.51 7.86
CA LYS A 30 1.16 -15.82 7.92
C LYS A 30 0.09 -15.88 6.87
N ILE A 31 0.09 -16.96 6.11
CA ILE A 31 -0.83 -17.14 4.98
C ILE A 31 -1.63 -18.41 5.19
N LYS A 32 -2.91 -18.31 4.90
CA LYS A 32 -3.79 -19.47 4.84
C LYS A 32 -4.80 -19.30 3.72
N GLU A 33 -5.37 -20.40 3.27
CA GLU A 33 -6.47 -20.39 2.32
C GLU A 33 -7.74 -20.81 3.05
N GLU A 34 -8.81 -20.05 2.88
CA GLU A 34 -10.09 -20.33 3.51
C GLU A 34 -11.21 -20.18 2.51
N TYR A 35 -12.20 -21.05 2.61
CA TYR A 35 -13.44 -20.91 1.83
C TYR A 35 -14.40 -20.01 2.61
N HIS A 36 -14.88 -18.96 1.94
CA HIS A 36 -15.84 -18.02 2.50
C HIS A 36 -17.13 -18.06 1.68
N PRO A 37 -18.30 -18.01 2.32
CA PRO A 37 -19.56 -17.97 1.61
C PRO A 37 -19.71 -16.66 0.84
N GLN A 38 -20.17 -16.78 -0.40
CA GLN A 38 -20.47 -15.65 -1.26
C GLN A 38 -21.86 -15.81 -1.84
N MET A 39 -22.63 -14.72 -1.83
CA MET A 39 -23.93 -14.68 -2.49
C MET A 39 -23.74 -14.17 -3.91
N ILE A 40 -24.13 -14.97 -4.88
CA ILE A 40 -24.12 -14.58 -6.28
C ILE A 40 -25.53 -14.60 -6.86
N TYR A 41 -25.74 -13.76 -7.87
CA TYR A 41 -26.96 -13.76 -8.66
C TYR A 41 -26.68 -14.47 -9.99
N GLU A 42 -27.40 -15.57 -10.21
CA GLU A 42 -27.30 -16.32 -11.44
C GLU A 42 -28.70 -16.71 -11.90
N GLU A 43 -29.09 -16.36 -13.13
CA GLU A 43 -30.41 -16.63 -13.69
C GLU A 43 -31.58 -16.10 -12.82
N GLU A 44 -31.43 -14.89 -12.27
CA GLU A 44 -32.39 -14.22 -11.39
C GLU A 44 -32.59 -14.91 -10.02
N GLU A 45 -31.78 -15.88 -9.70
CA GLU A 45 -31.80 -16.55 -8.40
C GLU A 45 -30.54 -16.22 -7.57
N GLU A 46 -30.77 -16.02 -6.26
CA GLU A 46 -29.65 -15.92 -5.31
C GLU A 46 -29.11 -17.34 -5.05
N LYS A 47 -27.81 -17.50 -5.23
CA LYS A 47 -27.12 -18.73 -4.89
C LYS A 47 -25.97 -18.44 -3.94
N GLU A 48 -25.83 -19.29 -2.94
CA GLU A 48 -24.66 -19.27 -2.07
C GLU A 48 -23.60 -20.21 -2.65
N ILE A 49 -22.41 -19.66 -2.88
CA ILE A 49 -21.24 -20.43 -3.29
C ILE A 49 -20.15 -20.23 -2.26
N GLU A 50 -19.21 -21.17 -2.21
CA GLU A 50 -18.00 -21.00 -1.41
C GLU A 50 -16.87 -20.53 -2.34
N GLU A 51 -16.25 -19.41 -1.97
CA GLU A 51 -15.13 -18.84 -2.73
C GLU A 51 -13.85 -19.00 -1.92
N LEU A 52 -12.81 -19.50 -2.58
CA LEU A 52 -11.50 -19.64 -1.96
C LEU A 52 -10.82 -18.28 -1.82
N ASN A 53 -10.43 -17.95 -0.61
CA ASN A 53 -9.76 -16.70 -0.30
C ASN A 53 -8.39 -16.94 0.30
N TYR A 54 -7.44 -16.08 -0.04
CA TYR A 54 -6.20 -15.95 0.70
C TYR A 54 -6.43 -15.04 1.88
N VAL A 55 -5.98 -15.49 3.04
CA VAL A 55 -5.96 -14.68 4.26
C VAL A 55 -4.50 -14.43 4.59
N LEU A 56 -4.13 -13.16 4.57
CA LEU A 56 -2.78 -12.71 4.86
C LEU A 56 -2.79 -11.94 6.17
N ASP A 57 -2.13 -12.50 7.18
CA ASP A 57 -1.96 -11.83 8.47
C ASP A 57 -0.53 -11.31 8.57
N LEU A 58 -0.41 -10.06 9.02
CA LEU A 58 0.86 -9.38 9.18
C LEU A 58 1.18 -9.21 10.67
N PHE A 59 2.43 -9.47 11.03
CA PHE A 59 2.89 -9.36 12.41
C PHE A 59 4.12 -8.47 12.49
N TYR A 60 4.14 -7.56 13.46
CA TYR A 60 5.31 -6.75 13.76
C TYR A 60 6.46 -7.63 14.26
N LYS A 61 7.68 -7.08 14.31
CA LYS A 61 8.87 -7.77 14.81
C LYS A 61 8.71 -8.31 16.21
N ASP A 62 7.93 -7.63 17.07
CA ASP A 62 7.70 -8.05 18.45
C ASP A 62 6.65 -9.16 18.58
N GLY A 63 6.08 -9.61 17.45
CA GLY A 63 5.05 -10.63 17.42
C GLY A 63 3.62 -10.12 17.55
N THR A 64 3.46 -8.81 17.72
CA THR A 64 2.13 -8.20 17.79
C THR A 64 1.48 -8.24 16.42
N GLU A 65 0.21 -8.65 16.36
CA GLU A 65 -0.54 -8.70 15.13
C GLU A 65 -0.85 -7.29 14.62
N TYR A 66 -0.65 -7.08 13.31
CA TYR A 66 -1.08 -5.85 12.68
C TYR A 66 -2.60 -5.77 12.69
N ARG A 67 -3.12 -4.57 12.85
CA ARG A 67 -4.54 -4.30 13.13
C ARG A 67 -5.52 -4.88 12.13
N TYR A 68 -5.10 -5.06 10.88
CA TYR A 68 -5.96 -5.56 9.81
C TYR A 68 -5.28 -6.74 9.12
N HIS A 69 -6.00 -7.83 8.98
CA HIS A 69 -5.57 -8.89 8.10
C HIS A 69 -6.27 -8.72 6.74
N TRP A 70 -5.59 -9.21 5.72
CA TRP A 70 -6.13 -9.15 4.37
C TRP A 70 -6.84 -10.45 4.04
N THR A 71 -8.05 -10.30 3.50
CA THR A 71 -8.77 -11.42 2.91
C THR A 71 -9.14 -11.02 1.50
N GLN A 72 -8.65 -11.77 0.52
CA GLN A 72 -9.01 -11.54 -0.88
C GLN A 72 -9.29 -12.84 -1.60
N PRO A 73 -10.28 -12.85 -2.52
CA PRO A 73 -10.50 -14.00 -3.38
C PRO A 73 -9.23 -14.34 -4.17
N VAL A 74 -8.91 -15.62 -4.25
CA VAL A 74 -7.75 -16.11 -5.00
C VAL A 74 -7.76 -15.60 -6.43
N GLU A 75 -8.92 -15.53 -7.05
CA GLU A 75 -9.08 -15.03 -8.43
C GLU A 75 -8.56 -13.60 -8.61
N LYS A 76 -8.80 -12.73 -7.64
CA LYS A 76 -8.32 -11.34 -7.71
C LYS A 76 -6.81 -11.24 -7.58
N PHE A 77 -6.21 -12.12 -6.79
CA PHE A 77 -4.75 -12.15 -6.67
C PHE A 77 -4.05 -12.60 -7.95
N LYS A 78 -4.69 -13.45 -8.74
CA LYS A 78 -4.11 -13.93 -9.99
C LYS A 78 -3.84 -12.81 -11.00
N ASP A 79 -4.63 -11.75 -10.95
CA ASP A 79 -4.56 -10.64 -11.89
C ASP A 79 -3.71 -9.47 -11.39
N ALA A 80 -3.23 -9.54 -10.15
CA ALA A 80 -2.37 -8.51 -9.58
C ALA A 80 -0.95 -8.65 -10.15
N ILE A 81 -0.78 -8.20 -11.38
CA ILE A 81 0.52 -8.23 -12.05
C ILE A 81 1.27 -6.96 -11.72
N ASN A 82 2.45 -7.12 -11.13
CA ASN A 82 3.37 -6.01 -10.93
C ASN A 82 3.98 -5.60 -12.26
N THR A 83 3.62 -4.40 -12.75
CA THR A 83 4.12 -3.85 -14.01
C THR A 83 5.29 -2.88 -13.81
N ASN A 84 5.71 -2.64 -12.57
CA ASN A 84 6.81 -1.74 -12.24
C ASN A 84 8.15 -2.46 -12.12
N ASP A 85 9.22 -1.69 -11.92
CA ASP A 85 10.57 -2.21 -11.76
C ASP A 85 10.80 -2.90 -10.42
N TYR A 86 9.85 -2.78 -9.50
CA TYR A 86 9.94 -3.35 -8.15
C TYR A 86 9.10 -4.61 -8.02
N ASP A 87 9.55 -5.55 -7.19
CA ASP A 87 8.76 -6.71 -6.80
C ASP A 87 7.85 -6.33 -5.63
N TYR A 88 6.55 -6.21 -5.91
CA TYR A 88 5.57 -5.87 -4.87
C TYR A 88 4.18 -6.40 -5.24
N PHE A 89 3.30 -6.36 -4.25
CA PHE A 89 1.87 -6.51 -4.48
C PHE A 89 1.11 -5.39 -3.76
N GLU A 90 -0.01 -4.99 -4.32
CA GLU A 90 -0.85 -3.96 -3.73
C GLU A 90 -2.01 -4.56 -2.96
N GLU A 91 -2.31 -3.92 -1.84
CA GLU A 91 -3.51 -4.19 -1.07
C GLU A 91 -4.65 -3.31 -1.55
N LEU A 92 -5.91 -3.74 -1.24
CA LEU A 92 -7.15 -3.03 -1.60
C LEU A 92 -7.20 -1.57 -1.14
N TRP A 93 -6.46 -1.21 -0.10
CA TRP A 93 -6.45 0.13 0.50
C TRP A 93 -5.28 0.98 0.01
N GLY A 94 -4.56 0.52 -0.99
CA GLY A 94 -3.44 1.26 -1.58
C GLY A 94 -2.10 1.09 -0.88
N LEU A 95 -2.00 0.20 0.08
CA LEU A 95 -0.72 -0.13 0.70
C LEU A 95 0.08 -1.02 -0.25
N ILE A 96 1.35 -0.74 -0.37
CA ILE A 96 2.25 -1.50 -1.23
C ILE A 96 3.15 -2.36 -0.37
N CYS A 97 3.16 -3.66 -0.67
CA CYS A 97 3.96 -4.64 0.06
C CYS A 97 5.10 -5.11 -0.80
N PHE A 98 6.31 -4.81 -0.39
CA PHE A 98 7.53 -5.19 -1.11
C PHE A 98 8.10 -6.47 -0.55
N PHE A 99 8.59 -7.34 -1.45
CA PHE A 99 9.30 -8.56 -1.07
C PHE A 99 10.74 -8.29 -0.68
N ASN A 100 11.29 -7.16 -1.12
CA ASN A 100 12.70 -6.83 -1.06
C ASN A 100 12.88 -5.50 -0.31
N TYR A 101 13.77 -5.50 0.68
CA TYR A 101 14.06 -4.31 1.48
C TYR A 101 14.55 -3.14 0.63
N ASP A 102 15.48 -3.41 -0.30
CA ASP A 102 16.09 -2.34 -1.11
C ASP A 102 15.06 -1.66 -2.01
N ASP A 103 14.15 -2.45 -2.60
CA ASP A 103 13.06 -1.92 -3.41
C ASP A 103 12.11 -1.04 -2.58
N ALA A 104 11.77 -1.51 -1.38
CA ALA A 104 10.90 -0.77 -0.46
C ALA A 104 11.54 0.56 -0.06
N VAL A 105 12.82 0.54 0.28
CA VAL A 105 13.57 1.74 0.66
C VAL A 105 13.62 2.73 -0.50
N ASP A 106 13.93 2.25 -1.71
CA ASP A 106 14.01 3.11 -2.88
C ASP A 106 12.67 3.78 -3.17
N TYR A 107 11.60 3.02 -3.13
CA TYR A 107 10.24 3.55 -3.31
C TYR A 107 9.89 4.57 -2.23
N TYR A 108 10.19 4.26 -0.98
CA TYR A 108 9.92 5.16 0.15
C TYR A 108 10.69 6.47 0.04
N LYS A 109 11.96 6.40 -0.34
CA LYS A 109 12.78 7.59 -0.57
C LYS A 109 12.21 8.47 -1.67
N LYS A 110 11.75 7.88 -2.76
CA LYS A 110 11.11 8.63 -3.86
C LYS A 110 9.83 9.31 -3.38
N SER A 111 9.02 8.61 -2.59
CA SER A 111 7.80 9.17 -2.03
C SER A 111 8.09 10.35 -1.11
N LEU A 112 9.11 10.22 -0.26
CA LEU A 112 9.55 11.30 0.62
C LEU A 112 10.05 12.51 -0.17
N LYS A 113 10.83 12.27 -1.23
CA LYS A 113 11.33 13.35 -2.08
C LYS A 113 10.19 14.11 -2.76
N ASP A 114 9.21 13.37 -3.29
CA ASP A 114 8.05 13.99 -3.91
C ASP A 114 7.27 14.85 -2.92
N LEU A 115 7.14 14.40 -1.68
CA LEU A 115 6.49 15.17 -0.62
C LEU A 115 7.27 16.43 -0.28
N VAL A 116 8.61 16.33 -0.16
CA VAL A 116 9.47 17.49 0.10
C VAL A 116 9.32 18.51 -1.03
N ASP A 117 9.36 18.06 -2.29
CA ASP A 117 9.20 18.96 -3.44
C ASP A 117 7.82 19.66 -3.43
N ALA A 118 6.76 18.94 -3.05
CA ALA A 118 5.42 19.53 -2.95
C ALA A 118 5.35 20.56 -1.82
N LEU A 119 6.01 20.31 -0.69
CA LEU A 119 6.06 21.26 0.43
C LEU A 119 6.87 22.51 0.07
N ASP A 120 7.98 22.34 -0.66
CA ASP A 120 8.78 23.48 -1.12
C ASP A 120 7.96 24.41 -2.01
N LYS A 121 7.13 23.86 -2.90
CA LYS A 121 6.22 24.65 -3.72
C LYS A 121 5.19 25.42 -2.88
N LYS A 122 4.66 24.79 -1.84
CA LYS A 122 3.72 25.45 -0.92
C LYS A 122 4.39 26.61 -0.17
N ILE A 123 5.62 26.39 0.27
CA ILE A 123 6.40 27.43 0.96
C ILE A 123 6.60 28.63 0.02
N ASP A 124 7.04 28.38 -1.23
CA ASP A 124 7.23 29.45 -2.21
C ASP A 124 5.95 30.23 -2.46
N ASN A 125 4.82 29.54 -2.62
CA ASN A 125 3.52 30.21 -2.82
C ASN A 125 3.14 31.07 -1.64
N LEU A 126 3.35 30.58 -0.43
CA LEU A 126 3.06 31.35 0.79
C LEU A 126 3.97 32.57 0.94
N GLU A 127 5.24 32.46 0.59
CA GLU A 127 6.18 33.57 0.60
C GLU A 127 5.78 34.66 -0.40
N GLN A 128 5.36 34.25 -1.61
CA GLN A 128 4.83 35.19 -2.62
C GLN A 128 3.59 35.93 -2.12
N GLN A 129 2.66 35.21 -1.51
CA GLN A 129 1.47 35.81 -0.93
C GLN A 129 1.81 36.80 0.18
N ARG A 130 2.73 36.41 1.04
CA ARG A 130 3.19 37.27 2.13
C ARG A 130 3.80 38.56 1.59
N SER A 131 4.68 38.46 0.59
CA SER A 131 5.33 39.61 -0.03
C SER A 131 4.28 40.59 -0.61
N LYS A 132 3.27 40.03 -1.27
CA LYS A 132 2.17 40.84 -1.84
C LYS A 132 1.44 41.61 -0.75
N TYR A 133 1.09 40.99 0.35
CA TYR A 133 0.40 41.62 1.45
C TYR A 133 1.26 42.66 2.15
N VAL A 134 2.55 42.41 2.29
CA VAL A 134 3.49 43.39 2.86
C VAL A 134 3.60 44.63 1.99
N GLU A 135 3.64 44.48 0.65
CA GLU A 135 3.61 45.63 -0.27
C GLU A 135 2.38 46.46 -0.10
N ILE A 136 1.22 45.83 -0.01
CA ILE A 136 -0.06 46.54 0.21
C ILE A 136 -0.04 47.27 1.55
N LEU A 137 0.43 46.61 2.61
CA LEU A 137 0.51 47.22 3.93
C LEU A 137 1.40 48.46 3.89
N ASN A 138 2.57 48.36 3.26
CA ASN A 138 3.51 49.49 3.17
C ASN A 138 2.98 50.63 2.34
N SER A 139 2.06 50.38 1.40
CA SER A 139 1.45 51.47 0.59
C SER A 139 0.58 52.44 1.39
N PHE A 140 0.20 52.07 2.59
CA PHE A 140 -0.62 52.88 3.48
C PHE A 140 0.22 53.70 4.48
N GLU A 141 1.49 53.60 4.43
CA GLU A 141 2.38 54.39 5.28
C GLU A 141 2.68 55.80 4.73
#